data_d95f6530d26e3a2f7fcc545f1ca7ded1
#
_entry.id   d95f6530d26e3a2f7fcc545f1ca7ded1
#
_cell.length_a   1.000
_cell.length_b   1.000
_cell.length_c   1.000
_cell.angle_alpha   90.00
_cell.angle_beta   90.00
_cell.angle_gamma   90.00
#
_symmetry.space_group_name_H-M   'P 1'
#
loop_
_entity.id
_entity.type
_entity.pdbx_description
1 polymer ?
#
loop_
_entity_poly.entity_id
_entity_poly.type
_entity_poly.pdbx_seq_one_letter_code
_entity_poly.pdbx_strand_id
1 'polypeptide(L)'
;MGDAILRGDQPLNLDTPDNRLLSLVLAYQAERYPDTCFIKTEEAEISYRQMQDLVDRYSVWMHQRGIAKEDRICLLMVSCIDYVALTLAANALGAVWVPVNTDYKGEWLRGTLINSAPKMTVVSPEFEGRLADLGELNREVVSTQSLPPIGTNDSSPPKPELYYGDTVSVMWTSGTTGNAKGVMQSHNTWIRSALSAVYMGGMKHGDNTLNVLPLHNSAAWVSNIYPALLTGATCVLVRAFSAGGFWQQVRDYGVTHTLTLGAMHMFLWEAPESEGDEDNPLRSTNMVPMPDSVRGPFKERFGIESIHQGFGQSEIMYLLRRCDDGQTDWPENSLGVPADDIEICLLDDEGVEVGEGVAGELCVKEKAPHVLFNGYFRNDSANEKAFKGGWYHTGDLLRREGTHYFFVDRKSDLIRYKGRSVSSLALESVALRHSSVTQAAAFGITSAELEAEHEIMLAVVLEGDADLDEEALAKFINDNAPYYFVPRYIEIVDQLPLTPTQKIQKHKLRDRGVTSATWDAKAQGFKAER
;
A
#
# COMPACT_ATOMS: atom_id res chain seq x y z
N MET A 1 -10.29 -20.27 8.10
CA MET A 1 -11.06 -20.87 6.98
C MET A 1 -10.13 -21.01 5.80
N GLY A 2 -9.21 -21.95 5.85
CA GLY A 2 -8.31 -22.22 4.76
C GLY A 2 -8.85 -23.37 3.95
N ASP A 3 -9.30 -23.10 2.73
CA ASP A 3 -9.37 -24.18 1.75
C ASP A 3 -7.95 -24.73 1.60
N ALA A 4 -7.78 -26.00 1.92
CA ALA A 4 -6.51 -26.68 1.96
C ALA A 4 -5.79 -26.57 0.60
N ILE A 5 -4.64 -25.94 0.58
CA ILE A 5 -3.72 -25.96 -0.55
C ILE A 5 -3.06 -27.34 -0.54
N LEU A 6 -3.17 -28.08 -1.63
CA LEU A 6 -2.89 -29.52 -1.67
C LEU A 6 -1.42 -29.85 -2.03
N ARG A 7 -0.77 -30.76 -1.33
CA ARG A 7 0.58 -31.30 -1.60
C ARG A 7 0.47 -32.72 -2.11
N GLY A 8 0.74 -32.97 -3.41
CA GLY A 8 0.46 -34.27 -3.97
C GLY A 8 -0.96 -34.72 -3.64
N ASP A 9 -1.12 -35.81 -2.90
CA ASP A 9 -2.41 -36.30 -2.40
C ASP A 9 -2.82 -35.68 -1.04
N GLN A 10 -1.97 -34.83 -0.41
CA GLN A 10 -2.27 -34.16 0.86
C GLN A 10 -2.13 -32.64 0.75
N PRO A 11 -3.05 -31.88 1.36
CA PRO A 11 -3.03 -30.42 1.34
C PRO A 11 -1.88 -29.81 2.16
N LEU A 12 -1.23 -28.75 1.64
CA LEU A 12 -0.42 -27.86 2.46
C LEU A 12 -1.37 -27.04 3.34
N ASN A 13 -1.55 -27.47 4.58
CA ASN A 13 -2.45 -26.80 5.52
C ASN A 13 -1.78 -25.50 6.04
N LEU A 14 -2.22 -24.36 5.52
CA LEU A 14 -1.76 -23.03 5.97
C LEU A 14 -2.45 -22.55 7.25
N ASP A 15 -3.40 -23.29 7.82
CA ASP A 15 -3.91 -23.03 9.16
C ASP A 15 -2.87 -23.39 10.22
N THR A 16 -1.94 -24.28 9.88
CA THR A 16 -0.74 -24.60 10.68
C THR A 16 0.33 -23.53 10.45
N PRO A 17 0.68 -22.68 11.43
CA PRO A 17 1.61 -21.59 11.25
C PRO A 17 2.99 -22.02 10.70
N ASP A 18 3.52 -23.16 11.13
CA ASP A 18 4.83 -23.67 10.67
C ASP A 18 4.87 -23.96 9.17
N ASN A 19 3.72 -24.13 8.52
CA ASN A 19 3.63 -24.26 7.07
C ASN A 19 3.64 -22.91 6.33
N ARG A 20 3.56 -21.80 7.05
CA ARG A 20 3.54 -20.46 6.47
C ARG A 20 4.93 -19.92 6.18
N LEU A 21 5.67 -20.63 5.31
CA LEU A 21 6.97 -20.24 4.77
C LEU A 21 6.83 -20.04 3.27
N LEU A 22 7.22 -18.87 2.75
CA LEU A 22 7.08 -18.54 1.31
C LEU A 22 7.85 -19.52 0.41
N SER A 23 9.02 -19.97 0.85
CA SER A 23 9.81 -20.99 0.15
C SER A 23 9.13 -22.36 0.15
N LEU A 24 8.45 -22.75 1.23
CA LEU A 24 7.70 -24.01 1.31
C LEU A 24 6.48 -23.96 0.37
N VAL A 25 5.78 -22.82 0.31
CA VAL A 25 4.65 -22.63 -0.61
C VAL A 25 5.11 -22.73 -2.05
N LEU A 26 6.24 -22.11 -2.43
CA LEU A 26 6.77 -22.21 -3.78
C LEU A 26 7.13 -23.66 -4.13
N ALA A 27 7.86 -24.35 -3.27
CA ALA A 27 8.25 -25.76 -3.49
C ALA A 27 7.01 -26.66 -3.67
N TYR A 28 5.99 -26.43 -2.86
CA TYR A 28 4.70 -27.12 -2.95
C TYR A 28 4.02 -26.89 -4.31
N GLN A 29 3.94 -25.64 -4.79
CA GLN A 29 3.30 -25.30 -6.06
C GLN A 29 4.12 -25.82 -7.26
N ALA A 30 5.45 -25.76 -7.17
CA ALA A 30 6.35 -26.28 -8.19
C ALA A 30 6.23 -27.81 -8.38
N GLU A 31 5.91 -28.54 -7.31
CA GLU A 31 5.63 -29.98 -7.36
C GLU A 31 4.24 -30.27 -7.94
N ARG A 32 3.23 -29.46 -7.54
CA ARG A 32 1.83 -29.66 -7.89
C ARG A 32 1.48 -29.17 -9.30
N TYR A 33 1.98 -28.01 -9.68
CA TYR A 33 1.69 -27.34 -10.95
C TYR A 33 2.98 -26.96 -11.70
N PRO A 34 3.87 -27.95 -11.97
CA PRO A 34 5.22 -27.68 -12.47
C PRO A 34 5.26 -26.84 -13.75
N ASP A 35 4.34 -27.10 -14.65
CA ASP A 35 4.33 -26.52 -15.99
C ASP A 35 3.37 -25.31 -16.10
N THR A 36 2.63 -24.99 -15.03
CA THR A 36 1.79 -23.79 -14.98
C THR A 36 2.69 -22.56 -14.92
N CYS A 37 2.40 -21.55 -15.75
CA CYS A 37 3.08 -20.27 -15.70
C CYS A 37 2.81 -19.60 -14.33
N PHE A 38 3.87 -19.22 -13.62
CA PHE A 38 3.73 -18.46 -12.39
C PHE A 38 3.83 -16.94 -12.64
N ILE A 39 4.91 -16.52 -13.30
CA ILE A 39 5.11 -15.09 -13.64
C ILE A 39 5.22 -14.96 -15.15
N LYS A 40 4.47 -14.00 -15.69
CA LYS A 40 4.50 -13.62 -17.09
C LYS A 40 4.78 -12.14 -17.23
N THR A 41 5.65 -11.77 -18.14
CA THR A 41 5.92 -10.39 -18.56
C THR A 41 5.64 -10.25 -20.05
N GLU A 42 5.82 -9.07 -20.60
CA GLU A 42 5.73 -8.85 -22.05
C GLU A 42 6.81 -9.64 -22.81
N GLU A 43 8.01 -9.78 -22.21
CA GLU A 43 9.19 -10.36 -22.87
C GLU A 43 9.39 -11.85 -22.58
N ALA A 44 8.88 -12.35 -21.46
CA ALA A 44 9.17 -13.69 -20.98
C ALA A 44 8.09 -14.26 -20.03
N GLU A 45 8.10 -15.56 -19.87
CA GLU A 45 7.29 -16.25 -18.87
C GLU A 45 8.12 -17.34 -18.19
N ILE A 46 7.74 -17.67 -16.96
CA ILE A 46 8.40 -18.71 -16.16
C ILE A 46 7.36 -19.55 -15.43
N SER A 47 7.51 -20.90 -15.52
CA SER A 47 6.63 -21.81 -14.79
C SER A 47 7.00 -21.92 -13.30
N TYR A 48 6.14 -22.53 -12.49
CA TYR A 48 6.42 -22.77 -11.07
C TYR A 48 7.69 -23.61 -10.87
N ARG A 49 7.91 -24.65 -11.66
CA ARG A 49 9.15 -25.46 -11.63
C ARG A 49 10.36 -24.62 -11.96
N GLN A 50 10.31 -23.90 -13.07
CA GLN A 50 11.41 -23.04 -13.50
C GLN A 50 11.70 -21.94 -12.48
N MET A 51 10.67 -21.39 -11.83
CA MET A 51 10.85 -20.42 -10.75
C MET A 51 11.54 -21.05 -9.55
N GLN A 52 11.16 -22.27 -9.15
CA GLN A 52 11.86 -23.00 -8.08
C GLN A 52 13.34 -23.22 -8.42
N ASP A 53 13.63 -23.67 -9.65
CA ASP A 53 15.01 -23.88 -10.12
C ASP A 53 15.82 -22.56 -10.11
N LEU A 54 15.19 -21.43 -10.46
CA LEU A 54 15.82 -20.11 -10.46
C LEU A 54 16.06 -19.61 -9.01
N VAL A 55 15.10 -19.82 -8.13
CA VAL A 55 15.19 -19.49 -6.69
C VAL A 55 16.31 -20.31 -6.03
N ASP A 56 16.41 -21.60 -6.31
CA ASP A 56 17.48 -22.46 -5.79
C ASP A 56 18.85 -21.96 -6.25
N ARG A 57 18.97 -21.59 -7.52
CA ARG A 57 20.20 -21.05 -8.09
C ARG A 57 20.61 -19.72 -7.45
N TYR A 58 19.66 -18.78 -7.32
CA TYR A 58 19.93 -17.50 -6.67
C TYR A 58 20.25 -17.68 -5.18
N SER A 59 19.65 -18.66 -4.52
CA SER A 59 20.00 -19.01 -3.13
C SER A 59 21.45 -19.48 -3.02
N VAL A 60 21.90 -20.39 -3.89
CA VAL A 60 23.31 -20.82 -3.95
C VAL A 60 24.24 -19.65 -4.26
N TRP A 61 23.90 -18.84 -5.25
CA TRP A 61 24.69 -17.68 -5.68
C TRP A 61 24.83 -16.63 -4.57
N MET A 62 23.77 -16.32 -3.84
CA MET A 62 23.76 -15.41 -2.70
C MET A 62 24.58 -16.00 -1.54
N HIS A 63 24.39 -17.28 -1.23
CA HIS A 63 25.14 -17.95 -0.16
C HIS A 63 26.65 -17.97 -0.41
N GLN A 64 27.08 -18.21 -1.66
CA GLN A 64 28.49 -18.15 -2.06
C GLN A 64 29.11 -16.75 -1.87
N ARG A 65 28.27 -15.69 -1.86
CA ARG A 65 28.65 -14.30 -1.51
C ARG A 65 28.49 -13.98 -0.04
N GLY A 66 28.30 -15.03 0.77
CA GLY A 66 28.21 -14.93 2.22
C GLY A 66 26.87 -14.40 2.74
N ILE A 67 25.82 -14.31 1.92
CA ILE A 67 24.48 -13.98 2.40
C ILE A 67 23.95 -15.13 3.26
N ALA A 68 23.44 -14.79 4.43
CA ALA A 68 22.91 -15.71 5.42
C ALA A 68 21.60 -15.16 6.02
N LYS A 69 21.00 -15.94 6.92
CA LYS A 69 19.79 -15.54 7.67
C LYS A 69 19.99 -14.16 8.31
N GLU A 70 18.97 -13.32 8.24
CA GLU A 70 18.92 -11.94 8.73
C GLU A 70 19.79 -10.92 7.97
N ASP A 71 20.58 -11.31 6.97
CA ASP A 71 21.26 -10.35 6.10
C ASP A 71 20.23 -9.61 5.21
N ARG A 72 20.45 -8.29 4.98
CA ARG A 72 19.56 -7.47 4.13
C ARG A 72 20.12 -7.40 2.72
N ILE A 73 19.19 -7.55 1.75
CA ILE A 73 19.45 -7.41 0.32
C ILE A 73 18.55 -6.32 -0.23
N CYS A 74 19.12 -5.19 -0.67
CA CYS A 74 18.37 -4.14 -1.34
C CYS A 74 18.15 -4.49 -2.81
N LEU A 75 16.92 -4.29 -3.30
CA LEU A 75 16.54 -4.49 -4.69
C LEU A 75 16.12 -3.15 -5.30
N LEU A 76 17.00 -2.53 -6.08
CA LEU A 76 16.73 -1.33 -6.87
C LEU A 76 16.54 -1.74 -8.33
N MET A 77 15.38 -2.28 -8.64
CA MET A 77 15.11 -2.96 -9.90
C MET A 77 13.72 -2.60 -10.44
N VAL A 78 13.57 -2.69 -11.76
CA VAL A 78 12.26 -2.69 -12.40
C VAL A 78 11.51 -4.00 -12.11
N SER A 79 10.19 -3.98 -12.31
CA SER A 79 9.36 -5.18 -12.18
C SER A 79 9.73 -6.20 -13.27
N CYS A 80 10.27 -7.35 -12.84
CA CYS A 80 10.71 -8.43 -13.74
C CYS A 80 10.72 -9.78 -12.99
N ILE A 81 10.93 -10.87 -13.72
CA ILE A 81 11.01 -12.23 -13.19
C ILE A 81 12.14 -12.36 -12.15
N ASP A 82 13.31 -11.79 -12.44
CA ASP A 82 14.46 -11.85 -11.53
C ASP A 82 14.19 -11.17 -10.19
N TYR A 83 13.39 -10.10 -10.17
CA TYR A 83 13.00 -9.46 -8.90
C TYR A 83 12.26 -10.43 -8.00
N VAL A 84 11.25 -11.14 -8.56
CA VAL A 84 10.46 -12.12 -7.80
C VAL A 84 11.34 -13.29 -7.35
N ALA A 85 12.21 -13.81 -8.23
CA ALA A 85 13.11 -14.90 -7.92
C ALA A 85 14.12 -14.54 -6.83
N LEU A 86 14.74 -13.34 -6.89
CA LEU A 86 15.68 -12.86 -5.87
C LEU A 86 15.00 -12.67 -4.51
N THR A 87 13.76 -12.17 -4.50
CA THR A 87 12.94 -12.03 -3.28
C THR A 87 12.69 -13.40 -2.64
N LEU A 88 12.23 -14.38 -3.42
CA LEU A 88 11.95 -15.71 -2.92
C LEU A 88 13.23 -16.47 -2.51
N ALA A 89 14.36 -16.25 -3.22
CA ALA A 89 15.66 -16.79 -2.87
C ALA A 89 16.21 -16.22 -1.55
N ALA A 90 16.08 -14.90 -1.34
CA ALA A 90 16.40 -14.27 -0.07
C ALA A 90 15.59 -14.90 1.07
N ASN A 91 14.28 -15.06 0.89
CA ASN A 91 13.40 -15.66 1.87
C ASN A 91 13.75 -17.14 2.14
N ALA A 92 14.18 -17.90 1.13
CA ALA A 92 14.62 -19.30 1.29
C ALA A 92 15.92 -19.41 2.12
N LEU A 93 16.78 -18.39 2.09
CA LEU A 93 17.97 -18.29 2.93
C LEU A 93 17.70 -17.68 4.32
N GLY A 94 16.47 -17.25 4.61
CA GLY A 94 16.15 -16.48 5.81
C GLY A 94 16.72 -15.06 5.77
N ALA A 95 17.19 -14.61 4.61
CA ALA A 95 17.64 -13.24 4.40
C ALA A 95 16.43 -12.30 4.17
N VAL A 96 16.66 -11.02 4.41
CA VAL A 96 15.63 -9.97 4.41
C VAL A 96 15.75 -9.15 3.14
N TRP A 97 14.76 -9.21 2.26
CA TRP A 97 14.74 -8.34 1.10
C TRP A 97 14.22 -6.93 1.45
N VAL A 98 14.80 -5.93 0.83
CA VAL A 98 14.46 -4.53 1.02
C VAL A 98 14.18 -3.90 -0.33
N PRO A 99 12.91 -3.70 -0.69
CA PRO A 99 12.57 -3.04 -1.94
C PRO A 99 12.96 -1.57 -1.88
N VAL A 100 13.61 -1.10 -2.93
CA VAL A 100 13.99 0.31 -3.06
C VAL A 100 13.12 0.95 -4.11
N ASN A 101 12.46 2.06 -3.75
CA ASN A 101 11.63 2.80 -4.69
C ASN A 101 12.49 3.32 -5.85
N THR A 102 12.12 2.95 -7.08
CA THR A 102 12.83 3.29 -8.30
C THR A 102 12.77 4.78 -8.66
N ASP A 103 11.92 5.57 -8.01
CA ASP A 103 11.87 7.02 -8.19
C ASP A 103 12.86 7.76 -7.28
N TYR A 104 13.44 7.08 -6.27
CA TYR A 104 14.37 7.70 -5.35
C TYR A 104 15.69 8.07 -6.04
N LYS A 105 16.19 9.26 -5.71
CA LYS A 105 17.46 9.84 -6.17
C LYS A 105 18.14 10.58 -5.02
N GLY A 106 19.42 10.87 -5.16
CA GLY A 106 20.20 11.69 -4.22
C GLY A 106 20.04 11.22 -2.76
N GLU A 107 19.74 12.15 -1.86
CA GLU A 107 19.64 11.87 -0.42
C GLU A 107 18.52 10.88 -0.04
N TRP A 108 17.42 10.82 -0.78
CA TRP A 108 16.36 9.83 -0.54
C TRP A 108 16.86 8.40 -0.79
N LEU A 109 17.55 8.18 -1.90
CA LEU A 109 18.15 6.90 -2.23
C LEU A 109 19.27 6.57 -1.26
N ARG A 110 20.17 7.53 -1.00
CA ARG A 110 21.28 7.39 -0.04
C ARG A 110 20.77 7.01 1.35
N GLY A 111 19.80 7.76 1.88
CA GLY A 111 19.21 7.52 3.20
C GLY A 111 18.56 6.14 3.31
N THR A 112 17.77 5.73 2.29
CA THR A 112 17.16 4.39 2.26
C THR A 112 18.22 3.30 2.31
N LEU A 113 19.27 3.42 1.51
CA LEU A 113 20.34 2.42 1.45
C LEU A 113 21.18 2.38 2.73
N ILE A 114 21.52 3.53 3.32
CA ILE A 114 22.27 3.59 4.59
C ILE A 114 21.43 3.00 5.72
N ASN A 115 20.18 3.41 5.84
CA ASN A 115 19.31 2.97 6.93
C ASN A 115 18.97 1.48 6.84
N SER A 116 18.90 0.93 5.63
CA SER A 116 18.70 -0.52 5.40
C SER A 116 19.94 -1.33 5.80
N ALA A 117 21.13 -0.73 5.76
CA ALA A 117 22.42 -1.38 6.00
C ALA A 117 22.52 -2.75 5.29
N PRO A 118 22.34 -2.81 3.96
CA PRO A 118 22.32 -4.06 3.23
C PRO A 118 23.75 -4.64 3.12
N LYS A 119 23.83 -5.94 3.05
CA LYS A 119 25.07 -6.65 2.71
C LYS A 119 25.29 -6.66 1.20
N MET A 120 24.20 -6.69 0.43
CA MET A 120 24.20 -6.65 -1.03
C MET A 120 23.11 -5.71 -1.53
N THR A 121 23.38 -5.02 -2.64
CA THR A 121 22.37 -4.30 -3.42
C THR A 121 22.38 -4.84 -4.84
N VAL A 122 21.23 -5.35 -5.31
CA VAL A 122 21.04 -5.73 -6.70
C VAL A 122 20.35 -4.57 -7.43
N VAL A 123 20.87 -4.23 -8.60
CA VAL A 123 20.45 -3.05 -9.33
C VAL A 123 20.20 -3.35 -10.81
N SER A 124 19.10 -2.83 -11.38
CA SER A 124 18.89 -2.83 -12.82
C SER A 124 19.81 -1.81 -13.50
N PRO A 125 20.29 -2.07 -14.74
CA PRO A 125 21.27 -1.22 -15.44
C PRO A 125 20.88 0.25 -15.50
N GLU A 126 19.60 0.54 -15.70
CA GLU A 126 19.06 1.90 -15.77
C GLU A 126 19.24 2.73 -14.49
N PHE A 127 19.51 2.08 -13.35
CA PHE A 127 19.69 2.75 -12.05
C PHE A 127 21.14 2.73 -11.55
N GLU A 128 22.07 2.05 -12.22
CA GLU A 128 23.48 1.96 -11.81
C GLU A 128 24.12 3.34 -11.66
N GLY A 129 23.86 4.26 -12.59
CA GLY A 129 24.37 5.63 -12.53
C GLY A 129 23.94 6.37 -11.25
N ARG A 130 22.71 6.14 -10.77
CA ARG A 130 22.23 6.75 -9.52
C ARG A 130 22.99 6.27 -8.29
N LEU A 131 23.48 5.02 -8.31
CA LEU A 131 24.31 4.49 -7.21
C LEU A 131 25.75 5.02 -7.27
N ALA A 132 26.29 5.17 -8.46
CA ALA A 132 27.62 5.75 -8.65
C ALA A 132 27.70 7.20 -8.12
N ASP A 133 26.65 7.99 -8.32
CA ASP A 133 26.54 9.36 -7.84
C ASP A 133 26.52 9.49 -6.30
N LEU A 134 26.24 8.38 -5.58
CA LEU A 134 26.19 8.37 -4.11
C LEU A 134 27.55 8.17 -3.44
N GLY A 135 28.62 7.94 -4.21
CA GLY A 135 29.96 7.63 -3.71
C GLY A 135 30.08 6.23 -3.12
N GLU A 136 31.13 6.00 -2.32
CA GLU A 136 31.37 4.68 -1.71
C GLU A 136 30.24 4.30 -0.73
N LEU A 137 29.62 3.19 -1.03
CA LEU A 137 28.60 2.57 -0.21
C LEU A 137 29.17 1.23 0.25
N ASN A 138 29.76 1.11 1.44
CA ASN A 138 30.44 -0.07 2.02
C ASN A 138 29.63 -1.38 1.91
N ARG A 139 29.30 -1.83 0.69
CA ARG A 139 28.52 -3.03 0.37
C ARG A 139 28.77 -3.49 -1.06
N GLU A 140 28.45 -4.74 -1.33
CA GLU A 140 28.48 -5.29 -2.67
C GLU A 140 27.31 -4.71 -3.49
N VAL A 141 27.60 -4.18 -4.67
CA VAL A 141 26.61 -3.76 -5.68
C VAL A 141 26.71 -4.70 -6.86
N VAL A 142 25.60 -5.31 -7.24
CA VAL A 142 25.54 -6.30 -8.33
C VAL A 142 24.53 -5.85 -9.37
N SER A 143 24.98 -5.71 -10.62
CA SER A 143 24.09 -5.51 -11.75
C SER A 143 23.24 -6.76 -12.02
N THR A 144 22.00 -6.59 -12.41
CA THR A 144 21.16 -7.71 -12.85
C THR A 144 21.75 -8.44 -14.05
N GLN A 145 22.59 -7.78 -14.88
CA GLN A 145 23.30 -8.42 -15.99
C GLN A 145 24.35 -9.45 -15.54
N SER A 146 24.75 -9.41 -14.27
CA SER A 146 25.74 -10.34 -13.68
C SER A 146 25.09 -11.48 -12.90
N LEU A 147 23.75 -11.58 -12.92
CA LEU A 147 23.04 -12.69 -12.31
C LEU A 147 23.29 -14.02 -13.06
N PRO A 148 23.35 -15.16 -12.34
CA PRO A 148 23.53 -16.43 -13.03
C PRO A 148 22.32 -16.74 -13.95
N PRO A 149 22.58 -17.19 -15.19
CA PRO A 149 21.51 -17.43 -16.16
C PRO A 149 20.60 -18.59 -15.72
N ILE A 150 19.39 -18.67 -16.26
CA ILE A 150 18.50 -19.81 -16.10
C ILE A 150 19.17 -21.06 -16.69
N GLY A 151 19.19 -22.18 -15.97
CA GLY A 151 19.79 -23.45 -16.42
C GLY A 151 19.88 -24.45 -15.27
N THR A 152 20.49 -25.61 -15.44
CA THR A 152 20.65 -26.63 -14.40
C THR A 152 21.57 -26.15 -13.28
N ASN A 153 21.21 -26.44 -12.04
CA ASN A 153 22.03 -26.15 -10.86
C ASN A 153 22.67 -27.45 -10.37
N ASP A 154 24.01 -27.48 -10.33
CA ASP A 154 24.76 -28.67 -9.85
C ASP A 154 24.93 -28.68 -8.31
N SER A 155 24.50 -27.60 -7.63
CA SER A 155 24.64 -27.45 -6.18
C SER A 155 23.26 -27.32 -5.52
N SER A 156 23.06 -28.02 -4.41
CA SER A 156 21.85 -27.86 -3.60
C SER A 156 21.90 -26.54 -2.81
N PRO A 157 20.79 -25.81 -2.73
CA PRO A 157 20.73 -24.59 -1.93
C PRO A 157 20.87 -24.92 -0.43
N PRO A 158 21.42 -24.01 0.37
CA PRO A 158 21.39 -24.10 1.83
C PRO A 158 19.95 -24.19 2.34
N LYS A 159 19.75 -24.97 3.39
CA LYS A 159 18.45 -25.12 4.06
C LYS A 159 18.56 -24.67 5.51
N PRO A 160 18.54 -23.35 5.78
CA PRO A 160 18.53 -22.85 7.14
C PRO A 160 17.24 -23.25 7.85
N GLU A 161 17.28 -23.28 9.17
CA GLU A 161 16.07 -23.40 9.96
C GLU A 161 15.30 -22.08 9.86
N LEU A 162 14.07 -22.17 9.34
CA LEU A 162 13.17 -21.04 9.14
C LEU A 162 11.95 -21.16 10.06
N TYR A 163 11.50 -20.01 10.54
CA TYR A 163 10.34 -19.86 11.37
C TYR A 163 9.33 -18.91 10.71
N TYR A 164 8.05 -19.18 10.80
CA TYR A 164 7.02 -18.37 10.14
C TYR A 164 7.00 -16.90 10.60
N GLY A 165 7.52 -16.62 11.79
CA GLY A 165 7.71 -15.28 12.34
C GLY A 165 9.04 -14.61 11.96
N ASP A 166 9.95 -15.29 11.25
CA ASP A 166 11.20 -14.66 10.78
C ASP A 166 10.89 -13.45 9.90
N THR A 167 11.61 -12.36 10.12
CA THR A 167 11.52 -11.16 9.28
C THR A 167 12.07 -11.48 7.89
N VAL A 168 11.26 -11.31 6.86
CA VAL A 168 11.64 -11.56 5.47
C VAL A 168 11.76 -10.30 4.62
N SER A 169 11.18 -9.18 5.08
CA SER A 169 11.30 -7.91 4.37
C SER A 169 11.35 -6.72 5.32
N VAL A 170 11.94 -5.61 4.83
CA VAL A 170 11.84 -4.28 5.44
C VAL A 170 11.27 -3.32 4.41
N MET A 171 10.02 -2.92 4.61
CA MET A 171 9.31 -1.99 3.74
C MET A 171 9.46 -0.56 4.26
N TRP A 172 10.18 0.29 3.51
CA TRP A 172 10.32 1.70 3.90
C TRP A 172 9.05 2.49 3.56
N THR A 173 8.43 3.05 4.57
CA THR A 173 7.26 3.93 4.40
C THR A 173 7.70 5.37 4.20
N SER A 174 7.05 6.07 3.30
CA SER A 174 7.27 7.51 3.05
C SER A 174 6.63 8.38 4.15
N GLY A 175 6.93 8.13 5.42
CA GLY A 175 6.25 8.74 6.56
C GLY A 175 5.79 10.19 6.31
N THR A 176 4.53 10.47 6.54
CA THR A 176 3.94 11.83 6.45
C THR A 176 4.60 12.82 7.43
N THR A 177 5.36 12.30 8.40
CA THR A 177 6.09 13.07 9.42
C THR A 177 7.57 13.34 9.05
N GLY A 178 8.00 13.04 7.82
CA GLY A 178 9.35 13.34 7.32
C GLY A 178 10.41 12.26 7.56
N ASN A 179 10.25 11.38 8.54
CA ASN A 179 11.20 10.29 8.80
C ASN A 179 10.62 8.95 8.32
N ALA A 180 11.18 8.39 7.27
CA ALA A 180 10.82 7.07 6.78
C ALA A 180 11.07 6.00 7.88
N LYS A 181 10.12 5.06 8.03
CA LYS A 181 10.24 3.93 8.95
C LYS A 181 10.35 2.63 8.15
N GLY A 182 11.28 1.77 8.53
CA GLY A 182 11.42 0.43 7.93
C GLY A 182 10.52 -0.57 8.64
N VAL A 183 9.40 -0.93 8.06
CA VAL A 183 8.42 -1.88 8.60
C VAL A 183 8.92 -3.30 8.35
N MET A 184 9.18 -4.07 9.42
CA MET A 184 9.64 -5.45 9.34
C MET A 184 8.46 -6.41 9.19
N GLN A 185 8.42 -7.15 8.07
CA GLN A 185 7.35 -8.10 7.77
C GLN A 185 7.86 -9.54 7.88
N SER A 186 7.08 -10.41 8.53
CA SER A 186 7.37 -11.83 8.62
C SER A 186 6.79 -12.63 7.44
N HIS A 187 7.18 -13.90 7.32
CA HIS A 187 6.48 -14.84 6.43
C HIS A 187 4.98 -14.87 6.71
N ASN A 188 4.62 -14.92 8.00
CA ASN A 188 3.21 -14.97 8.40
C ASN A 188 2.44 -13.73 7.99
N THR A 189 3.00 -12.52 8.20
CA THR A 189 2.34 -11.27 7.83
C THR A 189 2.00 -11.23 6.34
N TRP A 190 2.92 -11.70 5.47
CA TRP A 190 2.68 -11.76 4.03
C TRP A 190 1.64 -12.82 3.65
N ILE A 191 1.78 -14.05 4.17
CA ILE A 191 0.90 -15.17 3.81
C ILE A 191 -0.53 -14.93 4.29
N ARG A 192 -0.73 -14.48 5.56
CA ARG A 192 -2.07 -14.19 6.08
C ARG A 192 -2.77 -13.09 5.27
N SER A 193 -1.98 -12.09 4.85
CA SER A 193 -2.53 -10.97 4.07
C SER A 193 -2.89 -11.41 2.65
N ALA A 194 -2.06 -12.24 2.03
CA ALA A 194 -2.37 -12.83 0.72
C ALA A 194 -3.58 -13.78 0.79
N LEU A 195 -3.72 -14.55 1.88
CA LEU A 195 -4.93 -15.37 2.13
C LEU A 195 -6.18 -14.51 2.24
N SER A 196 -6.09 -13.31 2.84
CA SER A 196 -7.21 -12.36 2.87
C SER A 196 -7.58 -11.88 1.46
N ALA A 197 -6.59 -11.61 0.59
CA ALA A 197 -6.84 -11.24 -0.79
C ALA A 197 -7.48 -12.40 -1.59
N VAL A 198 -6.99 -13.62 -1.40
CA VAL A 198 -7.58 -14.84 -2.00
C VAL A 198 -9.03 -15.03 -1.54
N TYR A 199 -9.27 -14.88 -0.23
CA TYR A 199 -10.63 -15.00 0.33
C TYR A 199 -11.60 -13.98 -0.27
N MET A 200 -11.19 -12.71 -0.37
CA MET A 200 -12.05 -11.67 -0.95
C MET A 200 -12.27 -11.88 -2.45
N GLY A 201 -11.20 -12.09 -3.22
CA GLY A 201 -11.26 -12.15 -4.68
C GLY A 201 -11.66 -13.49 -5.26
N GLY A 202 -11.62 -14.58 -4.49
CA GLY A 202 -11.93 -15.93 -4.97
C GLY A 202 -10.92 -16.48 -5.98
N MET A 203 -9.66 -16.00 -5.96
CA MET A 203 -8.61 -16.44 -6.87
C MET A 203 -8.31 -17.94 -6.68
N LYS A 204 -8.14 -18.66 -7.77
CA LYS A 204 -7.88 -20.10 -7.80
C LYS A 204 -6.91 -20.46 -8.91
N HIS A 205 -6.47 -21.73 -8.93
CA HIS A 205 -5.68 -22.28 -10.03
C HIS A 205 -6.36 -22.07 -11.38
N GLY A 206 -5.58 -21.64 -12.36
CA GLY A 206 -6.05 -21.30 -13.71
C GLY A 206 -6.50 -19.86 -13.89
N ASP A 207 -6.54 -19.06 -12.82
CA ASP A 207 -6.78 -17.62 -12.90
C ASP A 207 -5.49 -16.85 -13.28
N ASN A 208 -5.68 -15.67 -13.87
CA ASN A 208 -4.60 -14.74 -14.17
C ASN A 208 -4.83 -13.43 -13.42
N THR A 209 -3.84 -12.97 -12.68
CA THR A 209 -3.89 -11.63 -12.06
C THR A 209 -2.93 -10.68 -12.77
N LEU A 210 -3.35 -9.43 -12.96
CA LEU A 210 -2.52 -8.37 -13.54
C LEU A 210 -1.96 -7.47 -12.43
N ASN A 211 -0.64 -7.44 -12.30
CA ASN A 211 0.05 -6.50 -11.43
C ASN A 211 0.51 -5.27 -12.22
N VAL A 212 -0.11 -4.13 -11.96
CA VAL A 212 0.21 -2.82 -12.56
C VAL A 212 1.05 -1.94 -11.63
N LEU A 213 1.38 -2.44 -10.43
CA LEU A 213 2.13 -1.70 -9.42
C LEU A 213 3.62 -2.07 -9.46
N PRO A 214 4.51 -1.10 -9.19
CA PRO A 214 5.93 -1.43 -9.06
C PRO A 214 6.17 -2.34 -7.85
N LEU A 215 7.15 -3.26 -7.96
CA LEU A 215 7.43 -4.27 -6.93
C LEU A 215 8.02 -3.73 -5.62
N HIS A 216 8.35 -2.45 -5.56
CA HIS A 216 8.65 -1.81 -4.28
C HIS A 216 7.40 -1.45 -3.46
N ASN A 217 6.20 -1.62 -4.01
CA ASN A 217 4.93 -1.42 -3.32
C ASN A 217 4.42 -2.76 -2.74
N SER A 218 4.09 -2.79 -1.45
CA SER A 218 3.58 -3.98 -0.76
C SER A 218 2.28 -4.51 -1.38
N ALA A 219 1.43 -3.64 -1.93
CA ALA A 219 0.17 -4.05 -2.56
C ALA A 219 0.38 -4.94 -3.79
N ALA A 220 1.49 -4.77 -4.54
CA ALA A 220 1.85 -5.66 -5.65
C ALA A 220 1.99 -7.12 -5.20
N TRP A 221 2.60 -7.31 -4.03
CA TRP A 221 2.86 -8.63 -3.46
C TRP A 221 1.62 -9.23 -2.82
N VAL A 222 0.97 -8.48 -1.95
CA VAL A 222 -0.15 -8.99 -1.14
C VAL A 222 -1.42 -9.23 -1.93
N SER A 223 -1.61 -8.53 -3.05
CA SER A 223 -2.84 -8.63 -3.84
C SER A 223 -2.68 -9.35 -5.18
N ASN A 224 -1.45 -9.54 -5.67
CA ASN A 224 -1.22 -10.20 -6.96
C ASN A 224 -0.21 -11.36 -6.86
N ILE A 225 1.06 -11.10 -6.50
CA ILE A 225 2.13 -12.13 -6.59
C ILE A 225 1.90 -13.26 -5.58
N TYR A 226 1.70 -12.92 -4.30
CA TYR A 226 1.50 -13.97 -3.29
C TYR A 226 0.13 -14.67 -3.38
N PRO A 227 -0.99 -14.01 -3.71
CA PRO A 227 -2.21 -14.73 -4.06
C PRO A 227 -2.03 -15.73 -5.21
N ALA A 228 -1.35 -15.34 -6.29
CA ALA A 228 -1.01 -16.27 -7.38
C ALA A 228 -0.15 -17.43 -6.86
N LEU A 229 0.90 -17.15 -6.07
CA LEU A 229 1.75 -18.18 -5.45
C LEU A 229 0.93 -19.14 -4.57
N LEU A 230 0.01 -18.64 -3.76
CA LEU A 230 -0.81 -19.46 -2.85
C LEU A 230 -1.78 -20.37 -3.60
N THR A 231 -2.29 -19.93 -4.73
CA THR A 231 -3.38 -20.63 -5.45
C THR A 231 -2.91 -21.42 -6.67
N GLY A 232 -1.65 -21.28 -7.08
CA GLY A 232 -1.16 -21.86 -8.33
C GLY A 232 -1.66 -21.13 -9.58
N ALA A 233 -2.03 -19.85 -9.44
CA ALA A 233 -2.46 -18.97 -10.53
C ALA A 233 -1.25 -18.31 -11.24
N THR A 234 -1.51 -17.57 -12.32
CA THR A 234 -0.49 -16.79 -13.04
C THR A 234 -0.55 -15.34 -12.62
N CYS A 235 0.61 -14.72 -12.35
CA CYS A 235 0.71 -13.28 -12.17
C CYS A 235 1.39 -12.63 -13.38
N VAL A 236 0.68 -11.76 -14.08
CA VAL A 236 1.20 -10.95 -15.18
C VAL A 236 1.80 -9.67 -14.60
N LEU A 237 3.08 -9.43 -14.85
CA LEU A 237 3.80 -8.23 -14.42
C LEU A 237 3.95 -7.27 -15.60
N VAL A 238 3.41 -6.08 -15.48
CA VAL A 238 3.68 -5.00 -16.43
C VAL A 238 4.62 -3.97 -15.79
N ARG A 239 5.37 -3.25 -16.64
CA ARG A 239 6.38 -2.28 -16.14
C ARG A 239 5.77 -1.10 -15.42
N ALA A 240 4.61 -0.63 -15.90
CA ALA A 240 3.89 0.51 -15.33
C ALA A 240 2.41 0.47 -15.73
N PHE A 241 1.57 1.09 -14.91
CA PHE A 241 0.17 1.32 -15.24
C PHE A 241 0.05 2.27 -16.44
N SER A 242 -0.85 1.93 -17.37
CA SER A 242 -1.26 2.78 -18.48
C SER A 242 -2.77 2.70 -18.64
N ALA A 243 -3.48 3.80 -18.40
CA ALA A 243 -4.94 3.82 -18.56
C ALA A 243 -5.37 3.42 -19.98
N GLY A 244 -4.68 3.90 -21.00
CA GLY A 244 -4.99 3.59 -22.41
C GLY A 244 -4.64 2.15 -22.82
N GLY A 245 -3.70 1.48 -22.13
CA GLY A 245 -3.29 0.10 -22.42
C GLY A 245 -3.92 -0.96 -21.52
N PHE A 246 -4.55 -0.56 -20.41
CA PHE A 246 -4.99 -1.47 -19.36
C PHE A 246 -5.97 -2.56 -19.88
N TRP A 247 -7.05 -2.16 -20.53
CA TRP A 247 -8.07 -3.09 -21.00
C TRP A 247 -7.56 -4.01 -22.13
N GLN A 248 -6.62 -3.53 -22.94
CA GLN A 248 -5.96 -4.39 -23.93
C GLN A 248 -5.12 -5.47 -23.24
N GLN A 249 -4.33 -5.10 -22.21
CA GLN A 249 -3.56 -6.06 -21.40
C GLN A 249 -4.49 -7.06 -20.67
N VAL A 250 -5.63 -6.60 -20.15
CA VAL A 250 -6.62 -7.48 -19.52
C VAL A 250 -7.11 -8.54 -20.51
N ARG A 251 -7.43 -8.16 -21.73
CA ARG A 251 -7.87 -9.09 -22.81
C ARG A 251 -6.74 -10.02 -23.27
N ASP A 252 -5.58 -9.46 -23.60
CA ASP A 252 -4.46 -10.22 -24.20
C ASP A 252 -3.91 -11.29 -23.25
N TYR A 253 -3.92 -11.02 -21.96
CA TYR A 253 -3.44 -11.96 -20.94
C TYR A 253 -4.57 -12.75 -20.26
N GLY A 254 -5.82 -12.58 -20.67
CA GLY A 254 -6.95 -13.29 -20.07
C GLY A 254 -7.07 -13.03 -18.56
N VAL A 255 -6.89 -11.77 -18.15
CA VAL A 255 -6.83 -11.37 -16.74
C VAL A 255 -8.19 -11.49 -16.08
N THR A 256 -8.26 -12.27 -15.00
CA THR A 256 -9.48 -12.47 -14.21
C THR A 256 -9.49 -11.66 -12.91
N HIS A 257 -8.31 -11.26 -12.43
CA HIS A 257 -8.12 -10.52 -11.18
C HIS A 257 -7.12 -9.38 -11.34
N THR A 258 -7.28 -8.31 -10.56
CA THR A 258 -6.29 -7.23 -10.48
C THR A 258 -6.46 -6.43 -9.18
N LEU A 259 -5.50 -5.55 -8.93
CA LEU A 259 -5.63 -4.48 -7.93
C LEU A 259 -5.25 -3.15 -8.58
N THR A 260 -6.06 -2.12 -8.34
CA THR A 260 -5.75 -0.73 -8.70
C THR A 260 -5.88 0.19 -7.48
N LEU A 261 -5.07 1.25 -7.45
CA LEU A 261 -5.05 2.22 -6.37
C LEU A 261 -5.56 3.58 -6.84
N GLY A 262 -6.46 4.19 -6.06
CA GLY A 262 -6.87 5.58 -6.14
C GLY A 262 -7.10 6.09 -7.57
N ALA A 263 -6.21 6.95 -8.05
CA ALA A 263 -6.32 7.58 -9.36
C ALA A 263 -6.35 6.59 -10.55
N MET A 264 -5.76 5.38 -10.41
CA MET A 264 -5.70 4.42 -11.52
C MET A 264 -7.08 4.04 -12.02
N HIS A 265 -7.98 3.59 -11.13
CA HIS A 265 -9.33 3.21 -11.54
C HIS A 265 -10.21 4.42 -11.87
N MET A 266 -9.91 5.60 -11.33
CA MET A 266 -10.59 6.83 -11.75
C MET A 266 -10.19 7.22 -13.19
N PHE A 267 -8.92 7.09 -13.59
CA PHE A 267 -8.52 7.27 -14.99
C PHE A 267 -9.19 6.27 -15.95
N LEU A 268 -9.42 5.03 -15.49
CA LEU A 268 -10.19 4.06 -16.28
C LEU A 268 -11.66 4.46 -16.40
N TRP A 269 -12.24 4.99 -15.32
CA TRP A 269 -13.62 5.45 -15.28
C TRP A 269 -13.86 6.68 -16.16
N GLU A 270 -12.96 7.65 -16.10
CA GLU A 270 -13.03 8.92 -16.85
C GLU A 270 -12.71 8.77 -18.34
N ALA A 271 -12.16 7.63 -18.76
CA ALA A 271 -11.92 7.34 -20.16
C ALA A 271 -13.24 7.32 -20.95
N PRO A 272 -13.26 7.78 -22.23
CA PRO A 272 -14.44 7.73 -23.05
C PRO A 272 -15.06 6.33 -23.10
N GLU A 273 -16.39 6.24 -23.02
CA GLU A 273 -17.11 4.97 -23.13
C GLU A 273 -16.93 4.35 -24.53
N SER A 274 -16.87 3.02 -24.57
CA SER A 274 -16.70 2.23 -25.78
C SER A 274 -17.66 1.04 -25.76
N GLU A 275 -18.19 0.65 -26.92
CA GLU A 275 -19.04 -0.55 -27.06
C GLU A 275 -18.35 -1.85 -26.61
N GLY A 276 -17.02 -1.86 -26.49
CA GLY A 276 -16.24 -3.01 -26.04
C GLY A 276 -15.80 -2.95 -24.56
N ASP A 277 -16.30 -2.02 -23.76
CA ASP A 277 -15.87 -1.87 -22.37
C ASP A 277 -16.15 -3.13 -21.53
N GLU A 278 -17.28 -3.81 -21.74
CA GLU A 278 -17.65 -5.05 -21.06
C GLU A 278 -16.99 -6.32 -21.66
N ASP A 279 -16.39 -6.21 -22.87
CA ASP A 279 -15.74 -7.35 -23.53
C ASP A 279 -14.34 -7.58 -22.96
N ASN A 280 -14.29 -8.11 -21.74
CA ASN A 280 -13.06 -8.44 -21.04
C ASN A 280 -13.31 -9.56 -20.00
N PRO A 281 -12.29 -10.37 -19.66
CA PRO A 281 -12.42 -11.50 -18.72
C PRO A 281 -12.29 -11.11 -17.24
N LEU A 282 -12.10 -9.82 -16.90
CA LEU A 282 -11.90 -9.37 -15.52
C LEU A 282 -13.20 -9.51 -14.71
N ARG A 283 -13.21 -10.41 -13.73
CA ARG A 283 -14.40 -10.66 -12.92
C ARG A 283 -14.29 -10.16 -11.48
N SER A 284 -13.09 -10.08 -10.93
CA SER A 284 -12.88 -9.66 -9.55
C SER A 284 -11.70 -8.71 -9.44
N THR A 285 -11.88 -7.63 -8.68
CA THR A 285 -10.82 -6.64 -8.49
C THR A 285 -10.82 -6.04 -7.09
N ASN A 286 -9.64 -5.67 -6.60
CA ASN A 286 -9.48 -4.80 -5.45
C ASN A 286 -9.27 -3.37 -5.93
N MET A 287 -10.13 -2.43 -5.52
CA MET A 287 -10.01 -1.00 -5.84
C MET A 287 -9.99 -0.18 -4.55
N VAL A 288 -8.86 0.48 -4.25
CA VAL A 288 -8.63 1.10 -2.94
C VAL A 288 -8.04 2.51 -3.07
N PRO A 289 -8.75 3.52 -2.54
CA PRO A 289 -10.16 3.55 -2.21
C PRO A 289 -11.04 3.62 -3.45
N MET A 290 -12.23 3.05 -3.41
CA MET A 290 -13.22 3.12 -4.48
C MET A 290 -14.46 3.89 -3.97
N PRO A 291 -14.81 5.05 -4.56
CA PRO A 291 -16.02 5.78 -4.19
C PRO A 291 -17.28 4.94 -4.45
N ASP A 292 -18.17 4.86 -3.47
CA ASP A 292 -19.37 4.04 -3.60
C ASP A 292 -20.32 4.53 -4.72
N SER A 293 -20.35 5.85 -4.98
CA SER A 293 -21.10 6.43 -6.10
C SER A 293 -20.62 5.95 -7.48
N VAL A 294 -19.36 5.54 -7.59
CA VAL A 294 -18.76 5.06 -8.86
C VAL A 294 -18.75 3.53 -8.93
N ARG A 295 -18.75 2.83 -7.80
CA ARG A 295 -18.62 1.35 -7.73
C ARG A 295 -19.64 0.60 -8.58
N GLY A 296 -20.92 0.88 -8.41
CA GLY A 296 -22.02 0.25 -9.16
C GLY A 296 -21.90 0.53 -10.67
N PRO A 297 -21.90 1.81 -11.09
CA PRO A 297 -21.71 2.17 -12.49
C PRO A 297 -20.44 1.61 -13.13
N PHE A 298 -19.32 1.52 -12.39
CA PHE A 298 -18.07 0.92 -12.88
C PHE A 298 -18.23 -0.59 -13.15
N LYS A 299 -18.92 -1.32 -12.25
CA LYS A 299 -19.22 -2.75 -12.44
C LYS A 299 -20.07 -2.96 -13.70
N GLU A 300 -21.11 -2.16 -13.88
CA GLU A 300 -22.01 -2.24 -15.04
C GLU A 300 -21.27 -1.96 -16.34
N ARG A 301 -20.52 -0.85 -16.41
CA ARG A 301 -19.78 -0.45 -17.60
C ARG A 301 -18.76 -1.49 -18.06
N PHE A 302 -18.02 -2.06 -17.13
CA PHE A 302 -16.91 -2.97 -17.46
C PHE A 302 -17.23 -4.46 -17.24
N GLY A 303 -18.48 -4.81 -16.95
CA GLY A 303 -18.91 -6.21 -16.78
C GLY A 303 -18.26 -6.94 -15.60
N ILE A 304 -17.81 -6.21 -14.55
CA ILE A 304 -17.09 -6.78 -13.42
C ILE A 304 -18.07 -7.36 -12.38
N GLU A 305 -17.86 -8.61 -11.98
CA GLU A 305 -18.74 -9.28 -11.03
C GLU A 305 -18.59 -8.72 -9.61
N SER A 306 -17.33 -8.43 -9.18
CA SER A 306 -17.06 -7.99 -7.81
C SER A 306 -15.93 -6.96 -7.71
N ILE A 307 -16.15 -5.91 -6.88
CA ILE A 307 -15.16 -4.90 -6.51
C ILE A 307 -15.00 -4.91 -4.99
N HIS A 308 -13.90 -5.49 -4.54
CA HIS A 308 -13.55 -5.57 -3.12
C HIS A 308 -12.75 -4.35 -2.67
N GLN A 309 -12.72 -4.14 -1.38
CA GLN A 309 -11.87 -3.13 -0.74
C GLN A 309 -11.23 -3.69 0.52
N GLY A 310 -9.93 -3.50 0.66
CA GLY A 310 -9.21 -3.73 1.90
C GLY A 310 -8.72 -2.42 2.49
N PHE A 311 -8.73 -2.31 3.80
CA PHE A 311 -8.07 -1.23 4.52
C PHE A 311 -6.92 -1.80 5.35
N GLY A 312 -5.77 -1.13 5.33
CA GLY A 312 -4.60 -1.52 6.09
C GLY A 312 -3.44 -0.57 5.89
N GLN A 313 -2.36 -0.87 6.56
CA GLN A 313 -1.09 -0.15 6.51
C GLN A 313 0.03 -1.14 6.22
N SER A 314 1.26 -0.66 6.00
CA SER A 314 2.41 -1.57 5.86
C SER A 314 2.62 -2.43 7.11
N GLU A 315 2.25 -1.94 8.27
CA GLU A 315 2.34 -2.59 9.58
C GLU A 315 1.32 -3.72 9.78
N ILE A 316 0.17 -3.61 9.12
CA ILE A 316 -0.86 -4.66 9.07
C ILE A 316 -1.68 -4.52 7.79
N MET A 317 -1.33 -5.33 6.81
CA MET A 317 -2.05 -5.38 5.55
C MET A 317 -3.38 -6.13 5.73
N TYR A 318 -4.44 -5.67 5.07
CA TYR A 318 -5.80 -6.23 5.22
C TYR A 318 -6.28 -6.32 6.68
N LEU A 319 -6.34 -5.15 7.32
CA LEU A 319 -6.89 -4.98 8.67
C LEU A 319 -8.43 -5.07 8.64
N LEU A 320 -9.06 -4.30 7.74
CA LEU A 320 -10.50 -4.38 7.47
C LEU A 320 -10.74 -4.89 6.05
N ARG A 321 -11.83 -5.64 5.87
CA ARG A 321 -12.20 -6.27 4.62
C ARG A 321 -13.64 -5.92 4.26
N ARG A 322 -13.85 -5.40 3.06
CA ARG A 322 -15.16 -5.18 2.45
C ARG A 322 -15.24 -6.08 1.22
N CYS A 323 -15.87 -7.24 1.39
CA CYS A 323 -16.06 -8.22 0.33
C CYS A 323 -17.33 -7.88 -0.46
N ASP A 324 -17.23 -7.79 -1.79
CA ASP A 324 -18.39 -7.69 -2.66
C ASP A 324 -18.82 -9.11 -3.04
N ASP A 325 -19.69 -9.69 -2.23
CA ASP A 325 -20.24 -11.05 -2.38
C ASP A 325 -21.62 -11.07 -3.03
N GLY A 326 -22.15 -9.89 -3.43
CA GLY A 326 -23.47 -9.72 -3.99
C GLY A 326 -24.64 -9.97 -3.03
N GLN A 327 -24.35 -10.27 -1.76
CA GLN A 327 -25.34 -10.57 -0.71
C GLN A 327 -25.32 -9.56 0.42
N THR A 328 -24.14 -9.03 0.75
CA THR A 328 -23.96 -8.08 1.84
C THR A 328 -24.25 -6.67 1.37
N ASP A 329 -25.27 -6.03 1.96
CA ASP A 329 -25.54 -4.60 1.77
C ASP A 329 -24.59 -3.79 2.65
N TRP A 330 -23.50 -3.28 2.05
CA TRP A 330 -22.49 -2.52 2.74
C TRP A 330 -22.93 -1.06 2.92
N PRO A 331 -22.91 -0.51 4.15
CA PRO A 331 -23.12 0.92 4.36
C PRO A 331 -22.16 1.76 3.51
N GLU A 332 -22.67 2.88 3.01
CA GLU A 332 -21.88 3.80 2.19
C GLU A 332 -20.63 4.26 2.92
N ASN A 333 -19.48 4.26 2.21
CA ASN A 333 -18.15 4.59 2.74
C ASN A 333 -17.63 3.68 3.87
N SER A 334 -18.25 2.52 4.09
CA SER A 334 -17.72 1.52 5.02
C SER A 334 -16.38 0.96 4.52
N LEU A 335 -15.40 0.88 5.42
CA LEU A 335 -14.13 0.18 5.18
C LEU A 335 -14.27 -1.35 5.33
N GLY A 336 -15.43 -1.83 5.79
CA GLY A 336 -15.71 -3.24 6.02
C GLY A 336 -15.62 -3.65 7.48
N VAL A 337 -15.31 -4.92 7.70
CA VAL A 337 -15.23 -5.58 9.00
C VAL A 337 -13.81 -6.07 9.28
N PRO A 338 -13.42 -6.26 10.56
CA PRO A 338 -12.10 -6.73 10.94
C PRO A 338 -11.77 -8.11 10.36
N ALA A 339 -10.50 -8.34 10.05
CA ALA A 339 -10.00 -9.68 9.79
C ALA A 339 -10.14 -10.56 11.06
N ASP A 340 -10.31 -11.88 10.89
CA ASP A 340 -10.67 -12.80 11.98
C ASP A 340 -9.54 -13.00 12.99
N ASP A 341 -8.30 -12.79 12.57
CA ASP A 341 -7.05 -13.01 13.32
C ASP A 341 -6.57 -11.81 14.15
N ILE A 342 -7.38 -10.76 14.22
CA ILE A 342 -7.11 -9.56 15.00
C ILE A 342 -8.27 -9.19 15.91
N GLU A 343 -7.95 -8.43 16.94
CA GLU A 343 -8.87 -7.68 17.77
C GLU A 343 -8.63 -6.20 17.54
N ILE A 344 -9.68 -5.41 17.48
CA ILE A 344 -9.58 -3.95 17.29
C ILE A 344 -10.43 -3.22 18.33
N CYS A 345 -9.97 -2.04 18.72
CA CYS A 345 -10.73 -1.07 19.51
C CYS A 345 -10.49 0.34 18.98
N LEU A 346 -11.37 1.26 19.33
CA LEU A 346 -11.23 2.68 19.04
C LEU A 346 -11.00 3.41 20.36
N LEU A 347 -9.83 4.04 20.53
CA LEU A 347 -9.44 4.71 21.77
C LEU A 347 -9.41 6.24 21.59
N ASP A 348 -9.80 6.95 22.64
CA ASP A 348 -9.57 8.39 22.78
C ASP A 348 -8.11 8.71 23.15
N ASP A 349 -7.79 9.99 23.39
CA ASP A 349 -6.45 10.42 23.77
C ASP A 349 -6.04 9.97 25.19
N GLU A 350 -7.01 9.67 26.06
CA GLU A 350 -6.84 9.14 27.41
C GLU A 350 -6.68 7.61 27.40
N GLY A 351 -6.85 6.94 26.28
CA GLY A 351 -6.76 5.49 26.12
C GLY A 351 -8.02 4.76 26.56
N VAL A 352 -9.16 5.43 26.58
CA VAL A 352 -10.47 4.86 26.89
C VAL A 352 -11.20 4.51 25.58
N GLU A 353 -11.86 3.35 25.55
CA GLU A 353 -12.63 2.95 24.38
C GLU A 353 -13.84 3.89 24.16
N VAL A 354 -13.95 4.42 22.94
CA VAL A 354 -15.05 5.32 22.57
C VAL A 354 -16.33 4.55 22.23
N GLY A 355 -17.47 5.21 22.39
CA GLY A 355 -18.78 4.66 22.04
C GLY A 355 -19.05 4.60 20.53
N GLU A 356 -20.17 3.99 20.18
CA GLU A 356 -20.65 3.90 18.79
C GLU A 356 -20.86 5.29 18.18
N GLY A 357 -20.45 5.45 16.92
CA GLY A 357 -20.51 6.72 16.18
C GLY A 357 -19.44 7.76 16.56
N VAL A 358 -18.69 7.54 17.64
CA VAL A 358 -17.64 8.45 18.11
C VAL A 358 -16.31 8.08 17.45
N ALA A 359 -15.58 9.09 16.99
CA ALA A 359 -14.26 8.90 16.41
C ALA A 359 -13.22 8.59 17.51
N GLY A 360 -12.43 7.54 17.28
CA GLY A 360 -11.30 7.15 18.12
C GLY A 360 -10.13 6.63 17.29
N GLU A 361 -8.94 6.58 17.87
CA GLU A 361 -7.78 5.99 17.23
C GLU A 361 -7.98 4.48 17.09
N LEU A 362 -7.85 3.97 15.87
CA LEU A 362 -7.88 2.54 15.61
C LEU A 362 -6.65 1.88 16.22
N CYS A 363 -6.91 1.02 17.21
CA CYS A 363 -5.89 0.23 17.88
C CYS A 363 -6.10 -1.24 17.58
N VAL A 364 -5.03 -1.97 17.37
CA VAL A 364 -5.05 -3.36 16.90
C VAL A 364 -4.23 -4.26 17.82
N LYS A 365 -4.76 -5.44 18.09
CA LYS A 365 -4.07 -6.50 18.80
C LYS A 365 -4.16 -7.79 18.00
N GLU A 366 -3.06 -8.51 17.89
CA GLU A 366 -3.03 -9.80 17.23
C GLU A 366 -3.60 -10.91 18.13
N LYS A 367 -4.38 -11.81 17.52
CA LYS A 367 -4.91 -13.02 18.20
C LYS A 367 -3.96 -14.21 18.13
N ALA A 368 -2.96 -14.12 17.24
CA ALA A 368 -1.90 -15.10 17.09
C ALA A 368 -0.58 -14.37 16.82
N PRO A 369 0.58 -14.95 17.18
CA PRO A 369 1.88 -14.32 16.95
C PRO A 369 2.15 -13.98 15.48
N HIS A 370 2.81 -12.86 15.24
CA HIS A 370 3.26 -12.39 13.92
C HIS A 370 2.14 -12.12 12.89
N VAL A 371 0.94 -11.80 13.35
CA VAL A 371 -0.14 -11.24 12.52
C VAL A 371 0.16 -9.79 12.20
N LEU A 372 0.66 -9.03 13.19
CA LEU A 372 1.24 -7.71 13.01
C LEU A 372 2.70 -7.81 12.52
N PHE A 373 3.23 -6.69 12.07
CA PHE A 373 4.65 -6.55 11.74
C PHE A 373 5.57 -6.81 12.95
N ASN A 374 6.82 -7.17 12.69
CA ASN A 374 7.81 -7.43 13.73
C ASN A 374 8.42 -6.15 14.34
N GLY A 375 7.79 -5.01 14.14
CA GLY A 375 8.27 -3.70 14.58
C GLY A 375 9.00 -2.91 13.50
N TYR A 376 9.48 -1.72 13.87
CA TYR A 376 10.26 -0.85 12.99
C TYR A 376 11.74 -1.14 13.11
N PHE A 377 12.38 -1.37 11.98
CA PHE A 377 13.79 -1.72 11.89
C PHE A 377 14.69 -0.64 12.49
N ARG A 378 15.48 -1.00 13.51
CA ARG A 378 16.41 -0.10 14.22
C ARG A 378 15.78 1.19 14.72
N ASN A 379 14.55 1.14 15.19
CA ASN A 379 13.82 2.33 15.65
C ASN A 379 12.99 2.03 16.90
N ASP A 380 13.68 1.81 18.03
CA ASP A 380 13.06 1.46 19.30
C ASP A 380 12.08 2.54 19.79
N SER A 381 12.42 3.82 19.61
CA SER A 381 11.54 4.93 19.97
C SER A 381 10.22 4.92 19.18
N ALA A 382 10.24 4.52 17.90
CA ALA A 382 9.03 4.37 17.11
C ALA A 382 8.23 3.13 17.55
N ASN A 383 8.90 2.04 17.94
CA ASN A 383 8.26 0.84 18.47
C ASN A 383 7.54 1.13 19.79
N GLU A 384 8.20 1.79 20.75
CA GLU A 384 7.60 2.19 22.02
C GLU A 384 6.37 3.10 21.84
N LYS A 385 6.41 3.98 20.85
CA LYS A 385 5.27 4.86 20.53
C LYS A 385 4.13 4.13 19.86
N ALA A 386 4.43 3.15 19.01
CA ALA A 386 3.43 2.41 18.26
C ALA A 386 2.73 1.34 19.11
N PHE A 387 3.44 0.72 20.07
CA PHE A 387 2.88 -0.32 20.94
C PHE A 387 2.70 0.21 22.35
N LYS A 388 1.47 0.54 22.71
CA LYS A 388 1.10 1.02 24.06
C LYS A 388 -0.05 0.22 24.62
N GLY A 389 0.00 -0.10 25.91
CA GLY A 389 -1.08 -0.82 26.58
C GLY A 389 -1.38 -2.20 25.99
N GLY A 390 -0.44 -2.81 25.25
CA GLY A 390 -0.64 -4.08 24.55
C GLY A 390 -1.36 -3.95 23.21
N TRP A 391 -1.56 -2.73 22.69
CA TRP A 391 -2.18 -2.42 21.43
C TRP A 391 -1.18 -1.78 20.47
N TYR A 392 -1.30 -2.10 19.19
CA TYR A 392 -0.67 -1.34 18.10
C TYR A 392 -1.57 -0.15 17.76
N HIS A 393 -1.02 1.06 17.86
CA HIS A 393 -1.67 2.32 17.55
C HIS A 393 -1.42 2.68 16.08
N THR A 394 -2.49 2.66 15.26
CA THR A 394 -2.35 2.87 13.80
C THR A 394 -2.11 4.32 13.41
N GLY A 395 -2.50 5.27 14.27
CA GLY A 395 -2.55 6.69 13.95
C GLY A 395 -3.70 7.07 13.00
N ASP A 396 -4.61 6.14 12.69
CA ASP A 396 -5.83 6.41 11.92
C ASP A 396 -7.02 6.57 12.87
N LEU A 397 -7.84 7.58 12.65
CA LEU A 397 -9.08 7.79 13.37
C LEU A 397 -10.23 7.20 12.59
N LEU A 398 -10.96 6.31 13.23
CA LEU A 398 -12.15 5.67 12.69
C LEU A 398 -13.34 5.90 13.63
N ARG A 399 -14.56 5.72 13.12
CA ARG A 399 -15.78 5.54 13.90
C ARG A 399 -16.40 4.19 13.57
N ARG A 400 -17.16 3.64 14.51
CA ARG A 400 -17.86 2.36 14.34
C ARG A 400 -19.36 2.58 14.35
N GLU A 401 -20.07 1.88 13.45
CA GLU A 401 -21.52 1.76 13.44
C GLU A 401 -21.87 0.26 13.29
N GLY A 402 -22.42 -0.34 14.33
CA GLY A 402 -22.61 -1.79 14.40
C GLY A 402 -21.28 -2.55 14.24
N THR A 403 -21.17 -3.35 13.20
CA THR A 403 -19.94 -4.10 12.86
C THR A 403 -19.05 -3.40 11.82
N HIS A 404 -19.48 -2.24 11.30
CA HIS A 404 -18.80 -1.54 10.22
C HIS A 404 -17.94 -0.39 10.74
N TYR A 405 -16.82 -0.17 10.06
CA TYR A 405 -15.85 0.87 10.40
C TYR A 405 -15.73 1.89 9.27
N PHE A 406 -15.59 3.16 9.65
CA PHE A 406 -15.55 4.28 8.72
C PHE A 406 -14.33 5.14 9.01
N PHE A 407 -13.57 5.49 7.98
CA PHE A 407 -12.42 6.35 8.11
C PHE A 407 -12.86 7.79 8.41
N VAL A 408 -12.23 8.42 9.38
CA VAL A 408 -12.49 9.82 9.74
C VAL A 408 -11.34 10.71 9.29
N ASP A 409 -10.11 10.41 9.74
CA ASP A 409 -8.90 11.16 9.36
C ASP A 409 -7.64 10.42 9.85
N ARG A 410 -6.48 10.97 9.53
CA ARG A 410 -5.23 10.69 10.24
C ARG A 410 -5.18 11.47 11.55
N LYS A 411 -4.76 10.85 12.64
CA LYS A 411 -4.60 11.53 13.95
C LYS A 411 -3.66 12.73 13.86
N SER A 412 -2.62 12.65 13.00
CA SER A 412 -1.68 13.74 12.73
C SER A 412 -2.27 14.89 11.91
N ASP A 413 -3.37 14.66 11.20
CA ASP A 413 -3.96 15.62 10.27
C ASP A 413 -5.27 16.20 10.78
N LEU A 414 -5.80 15.66 11.88
CA LEU A 414 -6.97 16.20 12.57
C LEU A 414 -6.70 17.63 13.04
N ILE A 415 -7.59 18.54 12.71
CA ILE A 415 -7.46 19.95 13.06
C ILE A 415 -8.26 20.23 14.34
N ARG A 416 -7.58 20.59 15.42
CA ARG A 416 -8.23 21.03 16.67
C ARG A 416 -8.55 22.50 16.59
N TYR A 417 -9.82 22.84 16.38
CA TYR A 417 -10.27 24.21 16.16
C TYR A 417 -11.38 24.60 17.14
N LYS A 418 -11.08 25.51 18.06
CA LYS A 418 -12.02 26.05 19.06
C LYS A 418 -12.79 24.97 19.81
N GLY A 419 -12.06 23.99 20.36
CA GLY A 419 -12.62 22.87 21.10
C GLY A 419 -13.33 21.81 20.23
N ARG A 420 -13.19 21.87 18.91
CA ARG A 420 -13.78 20.92 17.96
C ARG A 420 -12.70 20.21 17.17
N SER A 421 -13.00 18.97 16.80
CA SER A 421 -12.18 18.20 15.87
C SER A 421 -12.74 18.38 14.45
N VAL A 422 -11.95 18.99 13.57
CA VAL A 422 -12.29 19.17 12.15
C VAL A 422 -11.44 18.17 11.36
N SER A 423 -12.11 17.27 10.64
CA SER A 423 -11.42 16.35 9.73
C SER A 423 -10.87 17.14 8.54
N SER A 424 -9.56 17.02 8.35
CA SER A 424 -8.89 17.61 7.19
C SER A 424 -9.42 17.01 5.88
N LEU A 425 -9.66 15.70 5.86
CA LEU A 425 -10.21 15.00 4.71
C LEU A 425 -11.63 15.43 4.36
N ALA A 426 -12.47 15.64 5.38
CA ALA A 426 -13.84 16.12 5.15
C ALA A 426 -13.85 17.53 4.56
N LEU A 427 -12.98 18.42 5.03
CA LEU A 427 -12.84 19.76 4.48
C LEU A 427 -12.31 19.73 3.04
N GLU A 428 -11.29 18.93 2.76
CA GLU A 428 -10.76 18.71 1.40
C GLU A 428 -11.84 18.21 0.46
N SER A 429 -12.65 17.23 0.90
CA SER A 429 -13.76 16.69 0.12
C SER A 429 -14.81 17.75 -0.21
N VAL A 430 -15.07 18.70 0.69
CA VAL A 430 -15.97 19.83 0.41
C VAL A 430 -15.36 20.76 -0.64
N ALA A 431 -14.08 21.13 -0.49
CA ALA A 431 -13.39 22.02 -1.44
C ALA A 431 -13.32 21.41 -2.84
N LEU A 432 -13.04 20.09 -2.95
CA LEU A 432 -12.97 19.36 -4.22
C LEU A 432 -14.32 19.22 -4.95
N ARG A 433 -15.47 19.51 -4.31
CA ARG A 433 -16.77 19.58 -4.99
C ARG A 433 -16.94 20.87 -5.83
N HIS A 434 -16.09 21.87 -5.61
CA HIS A 434 -16.07 23.04 -6.47
C HIS A 434 -15.39 22.70 -7.80
N SER A 435 -16.06 22.96 -8.93
CA SER A 435 -15.59 22.56 -10.27
C SER A 435 -14.24 23.13 -10.67
N SER A 436 -13.83 24.24 -10.07
CA SER A 436 -12.53 24.88 -10.32
C SER A 436 -11.40 24.36 -9.44
N VAL A 437 -11.64 23.44 -8.50
CA VAL A 437 -10.62 22.92 -7.58
C VAL A 437 -10.21 21.51 -8.00
N THR A 438 -8.94 21.35 -8.35
CA THR A 438 -8.38 20.03 -8.76
C THR A 438 -7.67 19.30 -7.64
N GLN A 439 -7.04 20.03 -6.70
CA GLN A 439 -6.40 19.46 -5.52
C GLN A 439 -6.65 20.35 -4.30
N ALA A 440 -6.76 19.72 -3.13
CA ALA A 440 -6.96 20.41 -1.87
C ALA A 440 -6.14 19.75 -0.76
N ALA A 441 -5.59 20.55 0.14
CA ALA A 441 -4.88 20.12 1.34
C ALA A 441 -5.30 20.99 2.52
N ALA A 442 -6.06 20.42 3.44
CA ALA A 442 -6.46 21.08 4.69
C ALA A 442 -5.54 20.63 5.85
N PHE A 443 -5.14 21.56 6.67
CA PHE A 443 -4.26 21.28 7.81
C PHE A 443 -4.41 22.34 8.90
N GLY A 444 -4.09 21.95 10.13
CA GLY A 444 -4.01 22.88 11.25
C GLY A 444 -2.65 23.58 11.31
N ILE A 445 -2.64 24.86 11.55
CA ILE A 445 -1.46 25.64 11.96
C ILE A 445 -1.65 26.11 13.39
N THR A 446 -0.57 26.24 14.15
CA THR A 446 -0.66 26.70 15.55
C THR A 446 -1.34 28.06 15.62
N SER A 447 -2.37 28.16 16.44
CA SER A 447 -3.05 29.44 16.68
C SER A 447 -2.14 30.39 17.44
N ALA A 448 -2.04 31.65 16.97
CA ALA A 448 -1.34 32.68 17.68
C ALA A 448 -2.14 33.24 18.90
N GLU A 449 -3.42 32.87 19.00
CA GLU A 449 -4.36 33.43 20.00
C GLU A 449 -4.69 32.41 21.11
N LEU A 450 -4.58 31.09 20.82
CA LEU A 450 -4.99 30.03 21.74
C LEU A 450 -3.91 28.94 21.82
N GLU A 451 -3.36 28.74 23.00
CA GLU A 451 -2.40 27.67 23.28
C GLU A 451 -3.03 26.30 23.04
N ALA A 452 -2.32 25.39 22.36
CA ALA A 452 -2.76 24.05 22.00
C ALA A 452 -3.96 23.95 21.02
N GLU A 453 -4.39 25.03 20.40
CA GLU A 453 -5.42 25.06 19.36
C GLU A 453 -4.80 25.36 17.99
N HIS A 454 -5.52 24.99 16.94
CA HIS A 454 -5.14 25.28 15.56
C HIS A 454 -6.05 26.34 14.95
N GLU A 455 -5.52 27.04 13.96
CA GLU A 455 -6.31 27.70 12.93
C GLU A 455 -6.34 26.81 11.69
N ILE A 456 -7.47 26.79 11.00
CA ILE A 456 -7.63 25.97 9.79
C ILE A 456 -6.98 26.71 8.62
N MET A 457 -6.08 26.01 7.93
CA MET A 457 -5.51 26.46 6.65
C MET A 457 -5.85 25.46 5.54
N LEU A 458 -6.23 25.99 4.38
CA LEU A 458 -6.55 25.23 3.18
C LEU A 458 -5.67 25.72 2.03
N ALA A 459 -4.88 24.83 1.43
CA ALA A 459 -4.15 25.08 0.20
C ALA A 459 -4.86 24.37 -0.95
N VAL A 460 -5.11 25.04 -2.08
CA VAL A 460 -5.80 24.46 -3.24
C VAL A 460 -5.05 24.72 -4.54
N VAL A 461 -5.19 23.79 -5.48
CA VAL A 461 -4.78 23.95 -6.87
C VAL A 461 -6.04 24.10 -7.71
N LEU A 462 -6.07 25.12 -8.56
CA LEU A 462 -7.20 25.36 -9.46
C LEU A 462 -7.01 24.70 -10.82
N GLU A 463 -8.09 24.54 -11.54
CA GLU A 463 -8.10 24.03 -12.91
C GLU A 463 -7.76 25.14 -13.91
N GLY A 464 -6.61 25.06 -14.58
CA GLY A 464 -6.20 25.99 -15.62
C GLY A 464 -6.29 27.46 -15.18
N ASP A 465 -6.95 28.29 -15.99
CA ASP A 465 -7.17 29.73 -15.75
C ASP A 465 -8.52 29.99 -15.05
N ALA A 466 -8.93 29.11 -14.13
CA ALA A 466 -10.20 29.26 -13.41
C ALA A 466 -10.23 30.57 -12.60
N ASP A 467 -11.30 31.34 -12.75
CA ASP A 467 -11.54 32.60 -12.03
C ASP A 467 -12.25 32.29 -10.69
N LEU A 468 -11.49 31.77 -9.72
CA LEU A 468 -11.95 31.51 -8.35
C LEU A 468 -10.98 32.16 -7.37
N ASP A 469 -11.48 33.10 -6.56
CA ASP A 469 -10.72 33.68 -5.45
C ASP A 469 -10.98 32.94 -4.13
N GLU A 470 -10.18 33.26 -3.13
CA GLU A 470 -10.21 32.60 -1.82
C GLU A 470 -11.50 32.91 -1.06
N GLU A 471 -12.07 34.14 -1.21
CA GLU A 471 -13.31 34.54 -0.55
C GLU A 471 -14.50 33.77 -1.10
N ALA A 472 -14.57 33.59 -2.43
CA ALA A 472 -15.59 32.79 -3.10
C ALA A 472 -15.51 31.31 -2.68
N LEU A 473 -14.30 30.76 -2.56
CA LEU A 473 -14.09 29.42 -2.05
C LEU A 473 -14.50 29.28 -0.57
N ALA A 474 -14.16 30.25 0.29
CA ALA A 474 -14.60 30.27 1.68
C ALA A 474 -16.13 30.29 1.80
N LYS A 475 -16.80 31.08 0.96
CA LYS A 475 -18.26 31.14 0.88
C LYS A 475 -18.83 29.78 0.42
N PHE A 476 -18.27 29.20 -0.63
CA PHE A 476 -18.69 27.87 -1.11
C PHE A 476 -18.59 26.82 0.01
N ILE A 477 -17.49 26.82 0.78
CA ILE A 477 -17.31 25.91 1.92
C ILE A 477 -18.37 26.19 2.99
N ASN A 478 -18.65 27.46 3.30
CA ASN A 478 -19.68 27.84 4.28
C ASN A 478 -21.08 27.37 3.88
N ASP A 479 -21.40 27.41 2.59
CA ASP A 479 -22.70 26.99 2.06
C ASP A 479 -22.85 25.45 2.03
N ASN A 480 -21.74 24.70 2.06
CA ASN A 480 -21.69 23.26 1.86
C ASN A 480 -21.16 22.46 3.05
N ALA A 481 -20.78 23.10 4.16
CA ALA A 481 -20.26 22.48 5.36
C ALA A 481 -20.66 23.26 6.61
N PRO A 482 -20.54 22.69 7.82
CA PRO A 482 -20.74 23.43 9.06
C PRO A 482 -19.81 24.64 9.13
N TYR A 483 -20.30 25.76 9.64
CA TYR A 483 -19.58 27.04 9.70
C TYR A 483 -18.16 26.95 10.30
N TYR A 484 -17.91 26.00 11.19
CA TYR A 484 -16.60 25.79 11.82
C TYR A 484 -15.61 25.00 10.92
N PHE A 485 -16.02 24.57 9.73
CA PHE A 485 -15.16 24.04 8.68
C PHE A 485 -14.52 25.15 7.83
N VAL A 486 -15.09 26.36 7.86
CA VAL A 486 -14.58 27.48 7.04
C VAL A 486 -13.15 27.80 7.46
N PRO A 487 -12.16 27.71 6.55
CA PRO A 487 -10.78 27.99 6.86
C PRO A 487 -10.58 29.46 7.21
N ARG A 488 -9.74 29.74 8.21
CA ARG A 488 -9.23 31.07 8.42
C ARG A 488 -8.28 31.51 7.32
N TYR A 489 -7.44 30.57 6.88
CA TYR A 489 -6.41 30.81 5.89
C TYR A 489 -6.67 29.98 4.64
N ILE A 490 -6.66 30.63 3.48
CA ILE A 490 -6.74 29.95 2.17
C ILE A 490 -5.56 30.42 1.32
N GLU A 491 -4.95 29.52 0.60
CA GLU A 491 -3.88 29.82 -0.34
C GLU A 491 -4.07 29.04 -1.64
N ILE A 492 -4.18 29.76 -2.75
CA ILE A 492 -4.19 29.18 -4.09
C ILE A 492 -2.74 29.00 -4.50
N VAL A 493 -2.34 27.77 -4.87
CA VAL A 493 -0.97 27.39 -5.21
C VAL A 493 -0.92 26.70 -6.57
N ASP A 494 0.22 26.82 -7.27
CA ASP A 494 0.40 26.15 -8.56
C ASP A 494 0.47 24.64 -8.42
N GLN A 495 1.03 24.13 -7.31
CA GLN A 495 1.13 22.70 -7.02
C GLN A 495 1.24 22.43 -5.51
N LEU A 496 0.73 21.28 -5.08
CA LEU A 496 0.94 20.77 -3.73
C LEU A 496 2.22 19.93 -3.62
N PRO A 497 2.94 19.95 -2.50
CA PRO A 497 4.10 19.09 -2.29
C PRO A 497 3.66 17.62 -2.17
N LEU A 498 4.15 16.76 -3.07
CA LEU A 498 3.82 15.34 -3.11
C LEU A 498 5.00 14.47 -2.69
N THR A 499 4.69 13.30 -2.13
CA THR A 499 5.66 12.21 -2.01
C THR A 499 5.88 11.55 -3.38
N PRO A 500 6.94 10.73 -3.56
CA PRO A 500 7.09 9.93 -4.78
C PRO A 500 5.90 8.99 -5.05
N THR A 501 5.13 8.66 -4.01
CA THR A 501 3.90 7.85 -4.11
C THR A 501 2.64 8.70 -4.27
N GLN A 502 2.77 9.95 -4.71
CA GLN A 502 1.67 10.90 -4.98
C GLN A 502 0.79 11.27 -3.77
N LYS A 503 1.31 11.10 -2.54
CA LYS A 503 0.62 11.57 -1.32
C LYS A 503 1.02 12.99 -0.98
N ILE A 504 0.06 13.84 -0.60
CA ILE A 504 0.31 15.22 -0.19
C ILE A 504 1.14 15.24 1.10
N GLN A 505 2.22 16.01 1.10
CA GLN A 505 3.10 16.21 2.25
C GLN A 505 2.63 17.40 3.10
N LYS A 506 1.51 17.24 3.82
CA LYS A 506 0.92 18.30 4.65
C LYS A 506 1.90 18.91 5.67
N HIS A 507 2.88 18.12 6.16
CA HIS A 507 3.90 18.65 7.06
C HIS A 507 4.70 19.79 6.42
N LYS A 508 5.06 19.72 5.14
CA LYS A 508 5.77 20.79 4.45
C LYS A 508 4.92 22.06 4.33
N LEU A 509 3.61 21.90 4.16
CA LEU A 509 2.68 23.02 4.15
C LEU A 509 2.56 23.66 5.55
N ARG A 510 2.50 22.85 6.61
CA ARG A 510 2.51 23.33 8.00
C ARG A 510 3.80 24.07 8.33
N ASP A 511 4.95 23.49 7.97
CA ASP A 511 6.28 24.09 8.23
C ASP A 511 6.44 25.42 7.50
N ARG A 512 5.86 25.55 6.29
CA ARG A 512 5.83 26.81 5.54
C ARG A 512 4.94 27.84 6.22
N GLY A 513 3.82 27.42 6.80
CA GLY A 513 2.86 28.28 7.48
C GLY A 513 2.19 29.31 6.58
N VAL A 514 1.74 30.42 7.19
CA VAL A 514 1.12 31.55 6.50
C VAL A 514 2.18 32.35 5.74
N THR A 515 1.92 32.65 4.48
CA THR A 515 2.79 33.44 3.58
C THR A 515 2.15 34.77 3.23
N SER A 516 2.85 35.62 2.49
CA SER A 516 2.29 36.90 1.97
C SER A 516 1.21 36.66 0.89
N ALA A 517 1.13 35.47 0.32
CA ALA A 517 0.11 35.08 -0.65
C ALA A 517 -1.12 34.43 0.01
N THR A 518 -1.07 34.16 1.32
CA THR A 518 -2.18 33.53 2.04
C THR A 518 -3.27 34.56 2.35
N TRP A 519 -4.49 34.29 1.92
CA TRP A 519 -5.69 35.03 2.29
C TRP A 519 -6.07 34.73 3.75
N ASP A 520 -6.37 35.75 4.54
CA ASP A 520 -6.82 35.64 5.94
C ASP A 520 -8.26 36.17 6.07
N ALA A 521 -9.22 35.26 6.25
CA ALA A 521 -10.64 35.56 6.42
C ALA A 521 -10.88 36.63 7.48
N LYS A 522 -10.16 36.55 8.62
CA LYS A 522 -10.30 37.53 9.72
C LYS A 522 -9.81 38.94 9.32
N ALA A 523 -8.67 39.00 8.61
CA ALA A 523 -8.12 40.26 8.12
C ALA A 523 -9.01 40.94 7.06
N GLN A 524 -9.66 40.12 6.21
CA GLN A 524 -10.59 40.59 5.18
C GLN A 524 -12.02 40.84 5.71
N GLY A 525 -12.28 40.59 6.99
CA GLY A 525 -13.59 40.80 7.59
C GLY A 525 -14.64 39.77 7.23
N PHE A 526 -14.25 38.65 6.60
CA PHE A 526 -15.13 37.52 6.28
C PHE A 526 -15.63 36.83 7.56
N LYS A 527 -16.93 36.57 7.62
CA LYS A 527 -17.56 35.88 8.75
C LYS A 527 -18.37 34.69 8.23
N ALA A 528 -18.02 33.51 8.73
CA ALA A 528 -18.81 32.29 8.47
C ALA A 528 -20.20 32.45 9.10
N GLU A 529 -21.23 32.13 8.34
CA GLU A 529 -22.63 32.15 8.78
C GLU A 529 -22.96 30.80 9.48
N ARG A 530 -23.77 30.86 10.55
CA ARG A 530 -24.19 29.67 11.34
C ARG A 530 -25.42 29.02 10.77
#